data_2962b2991e077e327f2cf349ac50a667
#
_entry.id   2962b2991e077e327f2cf349ac50a667
#
_cell.length_a   1.000
_cell.length_b   1.000
_cell.length_c   1.000
_cell.angle_alpha   90.00
_cell.angle_beta   90.00
_cell.angle_gamma   90.00
#
_symmetry.space_group_name_H-M   'P 1'
#
loop_
_entity.id
_entity.type
_entity.pdbx_description
1 polymer ?
#
loop_
_entity_poly.entity_id
_entity_poly.type
_entity_poly.pdbx_seq_one_letter_code
_entity_poly.pdbx_strand_id
1 'polypeptide(L)'
;MVHRLPTGPGETGGVSDQGFLHAAGPTPVAAFPADAELPVDVVVYGPDIPDESSLRLLGPTEGKRILVLGAGRGHTAVALASQGAHVIVVDAHDDRLEAARDLADANEVKLELHHGDLAELAFVRADTIDAALSVHELGRLDDLDRVLRQVNRILRTGSALVCSLPHPASLMLDDSEPGPPRVVRPYADRAARAVGDDRIHPRTIAEVFSSFGRANFRVDTVLEPPVQHDEPSPFWTETMTLVPATLVVRGRKDGV
;
A
#
# COMPACT_ATOMS: atom_id res chain seq x y z
N MET A 1 -21.90 59.88 -11.75
CA MET A 1 -20.92 59.64 -12.83
C MET A 1 -20.41 58.21 -12.67
N VAL A 2 -21.03 57.28 -13.38
CA VAL A 2 -20.81 55.83 -13.23
C VAL A 2 -19.92 55.39 -14.41
N HIS A 3 -18.68 54.98 -14.12
CA HIS A 3 -17.79 54.41 -15.12
C HIS A 3 -18.20 52.98 -15.46
N ARG A 4 -18.68 52.78 -16.68
CA ARG A 4 -18.84 51.45 -17.29
C ARG A 4 -17.46 50.90 -17.70
N LEU A 5 -17.16 49.71 -17.26
CA LEU A 5 -16.03 48.88 -17.77
C LEU A 5 -16.45 48.24 -19.11
N PRO A 6 -15.53 48.09 -20.08
CA PRO A 6 -15.83 47.47 -21.35
C PRO A 6 -15.91 45.96 -21.24
N THR A 7 -16.99 45.40 -21.75
CA THR A 7 -17.14 43.95 -21.97
C THR A 7 -16.45 43.58 -23.27
N GLY A 8 -15.27 42.95 -23.16
CA GLY A 8 -14.64 42.24 -24.27
C GLY A 8 -15.10 40.78 -24.33
N PRO A 9 -15.20 40.17 -25.52
CA PRO A 9 -15.59 38.76 -25.62
C PRO A 9 -14.51 37.86 -25.05
N GLY A 10 -14.86 37.07 -24.03
CA GLY A 10 -14.02 36.06 -23.46
C GLY A 10 -13.81 34.91 -24.45
N GLU A 11 -12.62 34.78 -24.96
CA GLU A 11 -12.16 33.53 -25.49
C GLU A 11 -12.06 32.55 -24.32
N THR A 12 -13.00 31.63 -24.26
CA THR A 12 -12.87 30.40 -23.46
C THR A 12 -11.81 29.53 -24.15
N GLY A 13 -10.56 29.81 -23.87
CA GLY A 13 -9.49 28.88 -24.16
C GLY A 13 -9.76 27.60 -23.39
N GLY A 14 -10.37 26.62 -24.06
CA GLY A 14 -10.44 25.26 -23.55
C GLY A 14 -9.03 24.81 -23.32
N VAL A 15 -8.65 24.60 -22.06
CA VAL A 15 -7.47 23.85 -21.70
C VAL A 15 -7.68 22.47 -22.30
N SER A 16 -7.02 22.22 -23.43
CA SER A 16 -7.08 20.93 -24.10
C SER A 16 -6.56 19.89 -23.13
N ASP A 17 -7.39 18.91 -22.82
CA ASP A 17 -7.14 17.72 -21.99
C ASP A 17 -6.01 16.81 -22.55
N GLN A 18 -5.32 17.26 -23.59
CA GLN A 18 -4.29 16.51 -24.31
C GLN A 18 -2.86 16.75 -23.82
N GLY A 19 -2.64 17.66 -22.86
CA GLY A 19 -1.30 17.97 -22.34
C GLY A 19 -0.82 17.08 -21.20
N PHE A 20 -1.70 16.29 -20.59
CA PHE A 20 -1.38 15.44 -19.42
C PHE A 20 -1.30 13.92 -19.74
N LEU A 21 -1.49 13.54 -20.99
CA LEU A 21 -1.43 12.16 -21.41
C LEU A 21 -0.05 11.88 -22.01
N HIS A 22 0.65 10.93 -21.39
CA HIS A 22 1.85 10.25 -21.87
C HIS A 22 3.22 10.88 -21.57
N ALA A 23 3.59 10.91 -20.30
CA ALA A 23 4.95 10.56 -19.96
C ALA A 23 4.93 9.06 -19.57
N ALA A 24 5.11 8.19 -20.55
CA ALA A 24 5.42 6.76 -20.32
C ALA A 24 6.90 6.66 -19.92
N GLY A 25 7.24 7.20 -18.75
CA GLY A 25 8.51 6.94 -18.08
C GLY A 25 8.28 5.99 -16.92
N PRO A 26 9.29 5.29 -16.43
CA PRO A 26 9.17 4.54 -15.19
C PRO A 26 8.70 5.51 -14.13
N THR A 27 7.50 5.29 -13.63
CA THR A 27 6.95 6.09 -12.56
C THR A 27 7.71 5.72 -11.30
N PRO A 28 8.40 6.65 -10.65
CA PRO A 28 8.95 6.42 -9.34
C PRO A 28 7.78 6.24 -8.39
N VAL A 29 7.42 5.02 -8.15
CA VAL A 29 6.48 4.69 -7.11
C VAL A 29 7.30 4.09 -6.00
N ALA A 30 7.23 4.71 -4.85
CA ALA A 30 7.78 4.19 -3.63
C ALA A 30 6.99 2.95 -3.18
N ALA A 31 7.00 1.95 -4.01
CA ALA A 31 6.46 0.62 -3.75
C ALA A 31 7.56 -0.38 -4.05
N PHE A 32 7.66 -1.42 -3.25
CA PHE A 32 8.58 -2.49 -3.59
C PHE A 32 8.16 -3.11 -4.93
N PRO A 33 9.08 -3.20 -5.89
CA PRO A 33 8.85 -4.02 -7.08
C PRO A 33 8.55 -5.47 -6.66
N ALA A 34 7.85 -6.20 -7.51
CA ALA A 34 7.46 -7.58 -7.21
C ALA A 34 8.67 -8.50 -6.97
N ASP A 35 9.84 -8.14 -7.49
CA ASP A 35 11.10 -8.87 -7.35
C ASP A 35 12.03 -8.32 -6.26
N ALA A 36 11.56 -7.37 -5.44
CA ALA A 36 12.36 -6.80 -4.36
C ALA A 36 12.81 -7.87 -3.36
N GLU A 37 14.10 -7.89 -3.06
CA GLU A 37 14.65 -8.67 -1.95
C GLU A 37 14.58 -7.84 -0.68
N LEU A 38 13.82 -8.33 0.31
CA LEU A 38 13.59 -7.68 1.59
C LEU A 38 14.11 -8.55 2.74
N PRO A 39 14.29 -8.00 3.95
CA PRO A 39 14.60 -8.79 5.13
C PRO A 39 13.57 -9.90 5.39
N VAL A 40 14.03 -11.03 5.90
CA VAL A 40 13.18 -12.19 6.27
C VAL A 40 13.03 -12.36 7.80
N ASP A 41 13.55 -11.43 8.59
CA ASP A 41 13.52 -11.40 10.04
C ASP A 41 12.63 -10.29 10.62
N VAL A 42 12.32 -9.28 9.81
CA VAL A 42 11.49 -8.13 10.19
C VAL A 42 10.51 -7.74 9.09
N VAL A 43 9.34 -7.25 9.46
CA VAL A 43 8.36 -6.70 8.51
C VAL A 43 8.78 -5.29 8.12
N VAL A 44 8.87 -5.05 6.81
CA VAL A 44 9.17 -3.74 6.21
C VAL A 44 7.90 -3.21 5.54
N TYR A 45 7.52 -1.97 5.82
CA TYR A 45 6.28 -1.36 5.31
C TYR A 45 6.44 -0.57 4.02
N GLY A 46 7.66 -0.22 3.67
CA GLY A 46 7.98 0.57 2.47
C GLY A 46 9.47 0.84 2.37
N PRO A 47 9.94 1.35 1.20
CA PRO A 47 11.33 1.70 0.99
C PRO A 47 11.83 2.78 1.94
N ASP A 48 13.00 2.56 2.54
CA ASP A 48 13.75 3.53 3.33
C ASP A 48 12.98 4.18 4.50
N ILE A 49 11.97 3.50 5.04
CA ILE A 49 11.22 3.93 6.23
C ILE A 49 11.43 2.97 7.39
N PRO A 50 11.13 3.38 8.65
CA PRO A 50 11.23 2.49 9.81
C PRO A 50 10.41 1.21 9.63
N ASP A 51 10.98 0.10 10.06
CA ASP A 51 10.37 -1.23 10.03
C ASP A 51 9.50 -1.52 11.28
N GLU A 52 8.94 -2.75 11.38
CA GLU A 52 8.10 -3.16 12.50
C GLU A 52 8.84 -3.16 13.85
N SER A 53 10.16 -3.37 13.89
CA SER A 53 10.92 -3.31 15.13
C SER A 53 10.86 -1.93 15.79
N SER A 54 10.78 -0.90 14.96
CA SER A 54 10.66 0.51 15.34
C SER A 54 9.21 0.95 15.49
N LEU A 55 8.35 0.64 14.51
CA LEU A 55 6.96 1.14 14.44
C LEU A 55 6.00 0.40 15.36
N ARG A 56 6.24 -0.88 15.65
CA ARG A 56 5.46 -1.74 16.57
C ARG A 56 3.96 -1.71 16.32
N LEU A 57 3.55 -1.83 15.05
CA LEU A 57 2.15 -1.72 14.65
C LEU A 57 1.36 -3.02 14.84
N LEU A 58 2.01 -4.18 14.67
CA LEU A 58 1.42 -5.51 14.84
C LEU A 58 1.46 -5.98 16.30
N GLY A 59 2.46 -5.54 17.06
CA GLY A 59 2.75 -6.04 18.40
C GLY A 59 3.22 -7.50 18.40
N PRO A 60 3.15 -8.23 19.52
CA PRO A 60 3.61 -9.62 19.59
C PRO A 60 2.92 -10.52 18.58
N THR A 61 3.68 -11.30 17.81
CA THR A 61 3.19 -12.14 16.71
C THR A 61 3.18 -13.63 17.02
N GLU A 62 3.95 -14.06 18.03
CA GLU A 62 4.08 -15.47 18.42
C GLU A 62 2.73 -16.11 18.74
N GLY A 63 2.47 -17.26 18.13
CA GLY A 63 1.23 -18.02 18.27
C GLY A 63 -0.02 -17.40 17.64
N LYS A 64 0.07 -16.21 17.03
CA LYS A 64 -1.06 -15.54 16.38
C LYS A 64 -1.31 -16.06 14.97
N ARG A 65 -2.57 -16.09 14.58
CA ARG A 65 -2.98 -16.31 13.20
C ARG A 65 -3.01 -14.98 12.48
N ILE A 66 -2.12 -14.80 11.52
CA ILE A 66 -1.95 -13.55 10.78
C ILE A 66 -2.26 -13.80 9.30
N LEU A 67 -3.15 -12.96 8.74
CA LEU A 67 -3.40 -12.94 7.31
C LEU A 67 -2.51 -11.92 6.63
N VAL A 68 -1.77 -12.33 5.60
CA VAL A 68 -1.01 -11.46 4.70
C VAL A 68 -1.76 -11.36 3.37
N LEU A 69 -2.11 -10.15 2.99
CA LEU A 69 -2.80 -9.81 1.75
C LEU A 69 -1.77 -9.37 0.71
N GLY A 70 -1.55 -10.20 -0.30
CA GLY A 70 -0.47 -10.05 -1.27
C GLY A 70 0.81 -10.76 -0.81
N ALA A 71 1.25 -11.74 -1.59
CA ALA A 71 2.43 -12.54 -1.27
C ALA A 71 3.74 -11.78 -1.49
N GLY A 72 3.77 -10.88 -2.47
CA GLY A 72 5.03 -10.35 -2.98
C GLY A 72 5.96 -11.50 -3.37
N ARG A 73 7.16 -11.58 -2.76
CA ARG A 73 8.05 -12.75 -2.84
C ARG A 73 8.11 -13.55 -1.53
N GLY A 74 7.19 -13.31 -0.60
CA GLY A 74 7.10 -14.05 0.65
C GLY A 74 7.86 -13.46 1.84
N HIS A 75 8.71 -12.44 1.68
CA HIS A 75 9.57 -11.92 2.76
C HIS A 75 8.77 -11.52 4.00
N THR A 76 7.68 -10.75 3.84
CA THR A 76 6.81 -10.35 4.94
C THR A 76 6.20 -11.56 5.67
N ALA A 77 5.74 -12.55 4.92
CA ALA A 77 5.15 -13.76 5.49
C ALA A 77 6.18 -14.61 6.22
N VAL A 78 7.37 -14.76 5.62
CA VAL A 78 8.49 -15.49 6.25
C VAL A 78 8.95 -14.80 7.52
N ALA A 79 9.10 -13.46 7.52
CA ALA A 79 9.46 -12.71 8.71
C ALA A 79 8.48 -12.94 9.87
N LEU A 80 7.18 -12.95 9.60
CA LEU A 80 6.14 -13.22 10.60
C LEU A 80 6.18 -14.68 11.08
N ALA A 81 6.36 -15.64 10.16
CA ALA A 81 6.44 -17.05 10.51
C ALA A 81 7.70 -17.37 11.33
N SER A 82 8.83 -16.74 11.02
CA SER A 82 10.08 -16.85 11.78
C SER A 82 9.94 -16.32 13.22
N GLN A 83 9.02 -15.38 13.44
CA GLN A 83 8.65 -14.85 14.75
C GLN A 83 7.58 -15.70 15.47
N GLY A 84 7.26 -16.89 14.96
CA GLY A 84 6.32 -17.84 15.56
C GLY A 84 4.85 -17.61 15.24
N ALA A 85 4.51 -16.80 14.26
CA ALA A 85 3.12 -16.64 13.80
C ALA A 85 2.67 -17.82 12.92
N HIS A 86 1.36 -18.11 12.96
CA HIS A 86 0.68 -18.95 11.96
C HIS A 86 0.21 -18.07 10.81
N VAL A 87 0.95 -18.06 9.72
CA VAL A 87 0.75 -17.12 8.62
C VAL A 87 -0.07 -17.75 7.49
N ILE A 88 -1.15 -17.06 7.12
CA ILE A 88 -1.98 -17.34 5.95
C ILE A 88 -1.69 -16.25 4.93
N VAL A 89 -1.34 -16.63 3.70
CA VAL A 89 -1.07 -15.71 2.60
C VAL A 89 -2.11 -15.90 1.52
N VAL A 90 -2.67 -14.82 0.99
CA VAL A 90 -3.54 -14.85 -0.18
C VAL A 90 -2.99 -13.93 -1.26
N ASP A 91 -2.93 -14.44 -2.48
CA ASP A 91 -2.52 -13.68 -3.67
C ASP A 91 -3.25 -14.23 -4.91
N ALA A 92 -3.50 -13.36 -5.88
CA ALA A 92 -4.12 -13.74 -7.15
C ALA A 92 -3.10 -14.28 -8.19
N HIS A 93 -1.80 -14.26 -7.89
CA HIS A 93 -0.72 -14.62 -8.80
C HIS A 93 0.01 -15.87 -8.30
N ASP A 94 -0.04 -16.95 -9.08
CA ASP A 94 0.59 -18.23 -8.74
C ASP A 94 2.11 -18.13 -8.62
N ASP A 95 2.77 -17.35 -9.46
CA ASP A 95 4.21 -17.11 -9.44
C ASP A 95 4.69 -16.46 -8.15
N ARG A 96 3.90 -15.54 -7.58
CA ARG A 96 4.17 -14.92 -6.28
C ARG A 96 4.02 -15.92 -5.12
N LEU A 97 3.00 -16.78 -5.19
CA LEU A 97 2.79 -17.83 -4.20
C LEU A 97 3.89 -18.90 -4.28
N GLU A 98 4.36 -19.24 -5.47
CA GLU A 98 5.49 -20.15 -5.68
C GLU A 98 6.78 -19.55 -5.08
N ALA A 99 7.09 -18.30 -5.39
CA ALA A 99 8.24 -17.61 -4.80
C ALA A 99 8.16 -17.54 -3.26
N ALA A 100 6.96 -17.30 -2.71
CA ALA A 100 6.76 -17.29 -1.26
C ALA A 100 6.96 -18.70 -0.63
N ARG A 101 6.57 -19.77 -1.33
CA ARG A 101 6.81 -21.14 -0.91
C ARG A 101 8.31 -21.46 -0.87
N ASP A 102 9.01 -21.14 -1.97
CA ASP A 102 10.46 -21.41 -2.08
C ASP A 102 11.24 -20.65 -0.99
N LEU A 103 10.86 -19.40 -0.73
CA LEU A 103 11.48 -18.61 0.32
C LEU A 103 11.19 -19.17 1.72
N ALA A 104 9.98 -19.66 1.96
CA ALA A 104 9.60 -20.29 3.22
C ALA A 104 10.36 -21.60 3.46
N ASP A 105 10.51 -22.42 2.42
CA ASP A 105 11.29 -23.67 2.48
C ASP A 105 12.77 -23.37 2.75
N ALA A 106 13.34 -22.35 2.11
CA ALA A 106 14.73 -21.93 2.34
C ALA A 106 14.98 -21.40 3.76
N ASN A 107 13.95 -20.90 4.44
CA ASN A 107 14.03 -20.40 5.82
C ASN A 107 13.44 -21.38 6.85
N GLU A 108 13.10 -22.62 6.45
CA GLU A 108 12.56 -23.68 7.29
C GLU A 108 11.27 -23.29 8.06
N VAL A 109 10.45 -22.41 7.48
CA VAL A 109 9.16 -21.98 8.04
C VAL A 109 7.98 -22.50 7.21
N LYS A 110 6.77 -22.48 7.79
CA LYS A 110 5.56 -22.95 7.13
C LYS A 110 4.61 -21.78 6.88
N LEU A 111 4.11 -21.68 5.65
CA LEU A 111 3.06 -20.77 5.25
C LEU A 111 1.84 -21.54 4.75
N GLU A 112 0.65 -21.04 5.08
CA GLU A 112 -0.60 -21.47 4.46
C GLU A 112 -0.88 -20.57 3.26
N LEU A 113 -0.71 -21.08 2.03
CA LEU A 113 -0.79 -20.30 0.79
C LEU A 113 -2.12 -20.55 0.10
N HIS A 114 -2.83 -19.47 -0.25
CA HIS A 114 -4.11 -19.52 -0.97
C HIS A 114 -4.04 -18.67 -2.24
N HIS A 115 -4.32 -19.30 -3.38
CA HIS A 115 -4.54 -18.59 -4.64
C HIS A 115 -5.97 -18.06 -4.69
N GLY A 116 -6.16 -16.76 -4.88
CA GLY A 116 -7.48 -16.14 -4.99
C GLY A 116 -7.48 -14.62 -4.92
N ASP A 117 -8.64 -14.06 -5.24
CA ASP A 117 -8.91 -12.63 -5.11
C ASP A 117 -8.86 -12.21 -3.62
N LEU A 118 -8.13 -11.13 -3.32
CA LEU A 118 -8.02 -10.60 -1.96
C LEU A 118 -9.37 -10.18 -1.35
N ALA A 119 -10.39 -9.96 -2.18
CA ALA A 119 -11.76 -9.69 -1.75
C ALA A 119 -12.61 -10.96 -1.57
N GLU A 120 -12.03 -12.16 -1.75
CA GLU A 120 -12.75 -13.44 -1.64
C GLU A 120 -12.16 -14.34 -0.55
N LEU A 121 -12.31 -13.92 0.70
CA LEU A 121 -11.78 -14.59 1.87
C LEU A 121 -12.75 -15.62 2.48
N ALA A 122 -13.62 -16.25 1.67
CA ALA A 122 -14.65 -17.20 2.15
C ALA A 122 -14.05 -18.44 2.83
N PHE A 123 -12.82 -18.83 2.49
CA PHE A 123 -12.10 -19.95 3.10
C PHE A 123 -11.66 -19.65 4.55
N VAL A 124 -11.62 -18.38 4.96
CA VAL A 124 -11.31 -17.98 6.34
C VAL A 124 -12.64 -17.76 7.10
N ARG A 125 -12.79 -18.44 8.24
CA ARG A 125 -13.94 -18.24 9.13
C ARG A 125 -13.92 -16.84 9.74
N ALA A 126 -15.13 -16.31 9.97
CA ALA A 126 -15.28 -15.05 10.70
C ALA A 126 -14.66 -15.13 12.10
N ASP A 127 -14.11 -14.02 12.57
CA ASP A 127 -13.58 -13.85 13.94
C ASP A 127 -12.49 -14.87 14.32
N THR A 128 -11.61 -15.23 13.38
CA THR A 128 -10.54 -16.21 13.63
C THR A 128 -9.12 -15.67 13.42
N ILE A 129 -8.97 -14.48 12.89
CA ILE A 129 -7.68 -13.87 12.57
C ILE A 129 -7.31 -12.84 13.64
N ASP A 130 -6.08 -12.92 14.16
CA ASP A 130 -5.56 -12.07 15.22
C ASP A 130 -4.94 -10.76 14.71
N ALA A 131 -4.49 -10.74 13.46
CA ALA A 131 -4.05 -9.53 12.75
C ALA A 131 -4.10 -9.77 11.24
N ALA A 132 -4.25 -8.71 10.46
CA ALA A 132 -4.09 -8.74 9.02
C ALA A 132 -3.04 -7.70 8.59
N LEU A 133 -2.29 -8.01 7.54
CA LEU A 133 -1.21 -7.17 7.03
C LEU A 133 -1.27 -7.11 5.52
N SER A 134 -1.02 -5.93 4.96
CA SER A 134 -0.78 -5.72 3.53
C SER A 134 0.33 -4.72 3.32
N VAL A 135 1.36 -5.09 2.57
CA VAL A 135 2.45 -4.19 2.20
C VAL A 135 2.28 -3.80 0.74
N HIS A 136 1.85 -2.56 0.50
CA HIS A 136 1.60 -1.93 -0.81
C HIS A 136 0.53 -2.60 -1.70
N GLU A 137 0.10 -3.84 -1.40
CA GLU A 137 -0.82 -4.59 -2.28
C GLU A 137 -2.21 -3.95 -2.37
N LEU A 138 -2.76 -3.42 -1.25
CA LEU A 138 -4.06 -2.75 -1.28
C LEU A 138 -4.08 -1.49 -2.17
N GLY A 139 -2.92 -0.90 -2.46
CA GLY A 139 -2.80 0.19 -3.42
C GLY A 139 -3.03 -0.23 -4.89
N ARG A 140 -2.95 -1.52 -5.18
CA ARG A 140 -3.12 -2.11 -6.53
C ARG A 140 -4.58 -2.47 -6.83
N LEU A 141 -5.46 -2.42 -5.84
CA LEU A 141 -6.85 -2.84 -5.97
C LEU A 141 -7.75 -1.66 -6.33
N ASP A 142 -8.67 -1.87 -7.27
CA ASP A 142 -9.68 -0.87 -7.63
C ASP A 142 -10.74 -0.73 -6.52
N ASP A 143 -11.29 -1.84 -6.00
CA ASP A 143 -12.30 -1.85 -4.94
C ASP A 143 -11.69 -2.17 -3.55
N LEU A 144 -11.09 -1.16 -2.94
CA LEU A 144 -10.55 -1.25 -1.59
C LEU A 144 -11.66 -1.56 -0.54
N ASP A 145 -12.85 -0.99 -0.71
CA ASP A 145 -13.94 -1.15 0.25
C ASP A 145 -14.40 -2.61 0.35
N ARG A 146 -14.41 -3.34 -0.77
CA ARG A 146 -14.76 -4.76 -0.79
C ARG A 146 -13.78 -5.60 0.02
N VAL A 147 -12.49 -5.38 -0.18
CA VAL A 147 -11.44 -6.10 0.56
C VAL A 147 -11.51 -5.76 2.05
N LEU A 148 -11.62 -4.48 2.41
CA LEU A 148 -11.68 -4.07 3.82
C LEU A 148 -12.88 -4.70 4.54
N ARG A 149 -14.06 -4.81 3.91
CA ARG A 149 -15.21 -5.51 4.50
C ARG A 149 -14.93 -6.99 4.75
N GLN A 150 -14.25 -7.69 3.83
CA GLN A 150 -13.88 -9.09 4.02
C GLN A 150 -12.84 -9.26 5.13
N VAL A 151 -11.85 -8.40 5.19
CA VAL A 151 -10.84 -8.42 6.26
C VAL A 151 -11.50 -8.15 7.62
N ASN A 152 -12.40 -7.16 7.70
CA ASN A 152 -13.14 -6.89 8.93
C ASN A 152 -13.94 -8.13 9.40
N ARG A 153 -14.62 -8.83 8.49
CA ARG A 153 -15.39 -10.04 8.81
C ARG A 153 -14.54 -11.11 9.50
N ILE A 154 -13.33 -11.34 9.02
CA ILE A 154 -12.48 -12.45 9.51
C ILE A 154 -11.65 -12.09 10.74
N LEU A 155 -11.35 -10.81 10.96
CA LEU A 155 -10.64 -10.35 12.14
C LEU A 155 -11.47 -10.55 13.41
N ARG A 156 -10.82 -10.89 14.50
CA ARG A 156 -11.41 -10.83 15.85
C ARG A 156 -11.66 -9.40 16.25
N THR A 157 -12.66 -9.17 17.08
CA THR A 157 -12.92 -7.85 17.67
C THR A 157 -11.66 -7.29 18.35
N GLY A 158 -11.34 -6.04 18.10
CA GLY A 158 -10.13 -5.37 18.59
C GLY A 158 -8.85 -5.69 17.81
N SER A 159 -8.87 -6.71 16.95
CA SER A 159 -7.73 -7.04 16.08
C SER A 159 -7.51 -6.00 14.99
N ALA A 160 -6.25 -5.86 14.56
CA ALA A 160 -5.86 -4.81 13.62
C ALA A 160 -5.65 -5.35 12.21
N LEU A 161 -6.02 -4.51 11.24
CA LEU A 161 -5.41 -4.49 9.91
C LEU A 161 -4.35 -3.40 9.90
N VAL A 162 -3.12 -3.76 9.53
CA VAL A 162 -2.06 -2.81 9.21
C VAL A 162 -1.83 -2.85 7.70
N CYS A 163 -1.83 -1.72 7.04
CA CYS A 163 -1.47 -1.68 5.63
C CYS A 163 -0.58 -0.49 5.32
N SER A 164 0.33 -0.67 4.39
CA SER A 164 1.03 0.41 3.73
C SER A 164 0.53 0.58 2.31
N LEU A 165 0.62 1.80 1.81
CA LEU A 165 0.18 2.22 0.48
C LEU A 165 1.19 3.20 -0.08
N PRO A 166 1.38 3.28 -1.40
CA PRO A 166 2.09 4.41 -1.98
C PRO A 166 1.43 5.72 -1.56
N HIS A 167 2.22 6.67 -1.09
CA HIS A 167 1.69 7.93 -0.58
C HIS A 167 1.12 8.78 -1.73
N PRO A 168 -0.10 9.34 -1.61
CA PRO A 168 -0.71 10.10 -2.71
C PRO A 168 0.09 11.34 -3.13
N ALA A 169 0.84 11.96 -2.24
CA ALA A 169 1.70 13.09 -2.61
C ALA A 169 2.87 12.64 -3.50
N SER A 170 3.47 11.48 -3.25
CA SER A 170 4.53 10.96 -4.11
C SER A 170 4.01 10.60 -5.51
N LEU A 171 2.77 10.15 -5.59
CA LEU A 171 2.13 9.84 -6.87
C LEU A 171 1.84 11.07 -7.74
N MET A 172 1.91 12.28 -7.20
CA MET A 172 1.79 13.53 -7.96
C MET A 172 3.07 13.88 -8.71
N LEU A 173 4.21 13.37 -8.26
CA LEU A 173 5.54 13.79 -8.68
C LEU A 173 6.13 12.84 -9.72
N ASP A 174 7.03 13.39 -10.52
CA ASP A 174 7.87 12.67 -11.46
C ASP A 174 9.31 13.18 -11.32
N ASP A 175 10.24 12.25 -11.13
CA ASP A 175 11.69 12.47 -11.04
C ASP A 175 12.46 11.63 -12.08
N SER A 176 11.78 11.16 -13.13
CA SER A 176 12.40 10.40 -14.23
C SER A 176 13.37 11.23 -15.09
N GLU A 177 13.20 12.55 -15.09
CA GLU A 177 14.05 13.48 -15.82
C GLU A 177 15.10 14.11 -14.90
N PRO A 178 16.30 14.44 -15.40
CA PRO A 178 17.31 15.14 -14.61
C PRO A 178 16.80 16.49 -14.07
N GLY A 179 16.97 16.72 -12.78
CA GLY A 179 16.55 17.94 -12.08
C GLY A 179 15.57 17.65 -10.95
N PRO A 180 15.04 18.69 -10.30
CA PRO A 180 14.13 18.47 -9.18
C PRO A 180 12.82 17.81 -9.62
N PRO A 181 12.21 16.95 -8.78
CA PRO A 181 10.92 16.33 -9.04
C PRO A 181 9.85 17.36 -9.40
N ARG A 182 8.99 17.03 -10.36
CA ARG A 182 7.95 17.93 -10.89
C ARG A 182 6.58 17.41 -10.58
N VAL A 183 5.64 18.31 -10.28
CA VAL A 183 4.22 17.96 -10.16
C VAL A 183 3.66 17.70 -11.56
N VAL A 184 3.25 16.47 -11.83
CA VAL A 184 2.72 16.04 -13.13
C VAL A 184 1.23 15.67 -13.07
N ARG A 185 0.66 15.59 -11.87
CA ARG A 185 -0.74 15.21 -11.65
C ARG A 185 -1.38 15.97 -10.50
N PRO A 186 -2.70 16.23 -10.58
CA PRO A 186 -3.45 16.69 -9.41
C PRO A 186 -3.47 15.64 -8.29
N TYR A 187 -3.50 16.08 -7.05
CA TYR A 187 -3.59 15.20 -5.86
C TYR A 187 -4.82 14.27 -5.87
N ALA A 188 -5.93 14.74 -6.43
CA ALA A 188 -7.19 13.98 -6.49
C ALA A 188 -7.35 13.16 -7.79
N ASP A 189 -6.30 13.06 -8.61
CA ASP A 189 -6.36 12.25 -9.84
C ASP A 189 -6.49 10.75 -9.47
N ARG A 190 -7.54 10.11 -10.04
CA ARG A 190 -7.90 8.71 -9.80
C ARG A 190 -7.47 7.78 -10.92
N ALA A 191 -6.89 8.32 -11.99
CA ALA A 191 -6.45 7.49 -13.09
C ALA A 191 -5.42 6.46 -12.61
N ALA A 192 -5.70 5.19 -12.84
CA ALA A 192 -4.79 4.11 -12.49
C ALA A 192 -3.46 4.29 -13.20
N ARG A 193 -2.36 4.00 -12.52
CA ARG A 193 -0.99 4.09 -13.04
C ARG A 193 -0.41 2.72 -13.26
N ALA A 194 0.18 2.50 -14.43
CA ALA A 194 0.97 1.31 -14.68
C ALA A 194 2.30 1.38 -13.92
N VAL A 195 2.70 0.27 -13.29
CA VAL A 195 3.97 0.11 -12.59
C VAL A 195 4.48 -1.29 -12.92
N GLY A 196 5.36 -1.40 -13.92
CA GLY A 196 5.68 -2.69 -14.51
C GLY A 196 4.41 -3.34 -15.08
N ASP A 197 4.16 -4.58 -14.72
CA ASP A 197 2.97 -5.33 -15.11
C ASP A 197 1.75 -5.05 -14.23
N ASP A 198 1.93 -4.34 -13.11
CA ASP A 198 0.90 -4.01 -12.15
C ASP A 198 0.27 -2.62 -12.40
N ARG A 199 -0.81 -2.34 -11.67
CA ARG A 199 -1.45 -1.03 -11.64
C ARG A 199 -1.59 -0.53 -10.21
N ILE A 200 -1.35 0.77 -10.01
CA ILE A 200 -1.68 1.45 -8.75
C ILE A 200 -2.94 2.28 -8.98
N HIS A 201 -3.87 2.18 -8.05
CA HIS A 201 -5.09 2.98 -8.00
C HIS A 201 -4.90 4.09 -6.95
N PRO A 202 -4.58 5.33 -7.38
CA PRO A 202 -4.32 6.43 -6.47
C PRO A 202 -5.55 6.73 -5.61
N ARG A 203 -5.32 6.99 -4.33
CA ARG A 203 -6.34 7.41 -3.37
C ARG A 203 -5.78 8.50 -2.48
N THR A 204 -6.58 9.52 -2.22
CA THR A 204 -6.23 10.50 -1.20
C THR A 204 -6.24 9.87 0.19
N ILE A 205 -5.52 10.45 1.15
CA ILE A 205 -5.56 10.00 2.54
C ILE A 205 -7.00 10.00 3.07
N ALA A 206 -7.78 11.04 2.74
CA ALA A 206 -9.18 11.14 3.15
C ALA A 206 -10.05 9.98 2.66
N GLU A 207 -9.77 9.47 1.46
CA GLU A 207 -10.49 8.34 0.90
C GLU A 207 -10.10 7.02 1.53
N VAL A 208 -8.81 6.80 1.75
CA VAL A 208 -8.33 5.63 2.51
C VAL A 208 -9.00 5.62 3.89
N PHE A 209 -8.95 6.74 4.61
CA PHE A 209 -9.59 6.86 5.92
C PHE A 209 -11.09 6.57 5.87
N SER A 210 -11.79 7.13 4.87
CA SER A 210 -13.23 6.92 4.69
C SER A 210 -13.57 5.46 4.35
N SER A 211 -12.71 4.77 3.57
CA SER A 211 -12.87 3.34 3.25
C SER A 211 -12.78 2.47 4.51
N PHE A 212 -11.83 2.76 5.39
CA PHE A 212 -11.73 2.08 6.68
C PHE A 212 -13.01 2.28 7.51
N GLY A 213 -13.50 3.53 7.61
CA GLY A 213 -14.75 3.83 8.34
C GLY A 213 -15.97 3.09 7.77
N ARG A 214 -16.13 3.06 6.43
CA ARG A 214 -17.22 2.31 5.78
C ARG A 214 -17.15 0.81 5.99
N ALA A 215 -15.98 0.27 6.26
CA ALA A 215 -15.76 -1.14 6.57
C ALA A 215 -15.78 -1.45 8.08
N ASN A 216 -16.25 -0.52 8.93
CA ASN A 216 -16.31 -0.64 10.39
C ASN A 216 -14.93 -0.86 11.05
N PHE A 217 -13.91 -0.23 10.52
CA PHE A 217 -12.63 -0.10 11.20
C PHE A 217 -12.56 1.25 11.91
N ARG A 218 -12.10 1.24 13.15
CA ARG A 218 -11.64 2.44 13.85
C ARG A 218 -10.15 2.62 13.54
N VAL A 219 -9.81 3.61 12.73
CA VAL A 219 -8.41 3.98 12.48
C VAL A 219 -7.82 4.56 13.76
N ASP A 220 -6.75 3.96 14.28
CA ASP A 220 -6.05 4.41 15.47
C ASP A 220 -4.64 4.91 15.18
N THR A 221 -4.13 4.65 13.98
CA THR A 221 -2.79 5.09 13.57
C THR A 221 -2.77 5.42 12.08
N VAL A 222 -2.28 6.60 11.75
CA VAL A 222 -1.92 7.00 10.38
C VAL A 222 -0.52 7.58 10.46
N LEU A 223 0.41 7.03 9.69
CA LEU A 223 1.80 7.45 9.66
C LEU A 223 2.21 7.82 8.24
N GLU A 224 3.01 8.85 8.15
CA GLU A 224 3.74 9.30 6.97
C GLU A 224 5.24 9.30 7.34
N PRO A 225 5.86 8.11 7.46
CA PRO A 225 7.20 8.01 7.98
C PRO A 225 8.19 8.78 7.10
N PRO A 226 9.10 9.55 7.71
CA PRO A 226 10.18 10.15 6.95
C PRO A 226 11.14 9.06 6.47
N VAL A 227 11.74 9.30 5.32
CA VAL A 227 12.81 8.45 4.80
C VAL A 227 14.03 8.53 5.73
N GLN A 228 14.63 7.38 6.03
CA GLN A 228 15.87 7.28 6.82
C GLN A 228 17.08 7.16 5.88
N HIS A 229 18.05 8.04 6.03
CA HIS A 229 19.12 8.27 5.03
C HIS A 229 20.52 7.89 5.50
N ASP A 230 20.72 6.82 6.21
CA ASP A 230 22.12 6.42 6.48
C ASP A 230 22.76 5.83 5.22
N GLU A 231 22.03 5.02 4.45
CA GLU A 231 22.41 4.56 3.10
C GLU A 231 21.13 4.36 2.27
N PRO A 232 20.95 5.09 1.14
CA PRO A 232 19.76 4.92 0.31
C PRO A 232 19.65 3.48 -0.23
N SER A 233 18.46 2.88 -0.14
CA SER A 233 18.21 1.58 -0.77
C SER A 233 18.19 1.70 -2.30
N PRO A 234 18.25 0.56 -3.04
CA PRO A 234 18.04 0.56 -4.48
C PRO A 234 16.67 1.11 -4.92
N PHE A 235 15.73 1.27 -3.99
CA PHE A 235 14.38 1.77 -4.24
C PHE A 235 14.22 3.25 -3.96
N TRP A 236 15.27 3.91 -3.48
CA TRP A 236 15.27 5.32 -3.17
C TRP A 236 15.07 6.18 -4.43
N THR A 237 14.28 7.24 -4.30
CA THR A 237 14.08 8.23 -5.34
C THR A 237 14.20 9.65 -4.77
N GLU A 238 14.54 10.64 -5.61
CA GLU A 238 14.67 12.02 -5.17
C GLU A 238 13.34 12.61 -4.65
N THR A 239 12.22 12.13 -5.17
CA THR A 239 10.88 12.49 -4.68
C THR A 239 10.73 12.25 -3.17
N MET A 240 11.39 11.23 -2.62
CA MET A 240 11.32 10.88 -1.20
C MET A 240 11.94 11.93 -0.27
N THR A 241 12.76 12.84 -0.81
CA THR A 241 13.30 13.98 -0.04
C THR A 241 12.29 15.09 0.15
N LEU A 242 11.26 15.16 -0.68
CA LEU A 242 10.29 16.24 -0.71
C LEU A 242 8.96 15.88 -0.05
N VAL A 243 8.53 14.64 -0.21
CA VAL A 243 7.24 14.15 0.28
C VAL A 243 7.37 12.73 0.82
N PRO A 244 6.50 12.30 1.74
CA PRO A 244 6.45 10.91 2.17
C PRO A 244 6.22 9.98 0.97
N ALA A 245 6.95 8.87 0.96
CA ALA A 245 6.84 7.84 -0.07
C ALA A 245 5.71 6.85 0.23
N THR A 246 5.52 6.56 1.50
CA THR A 246 4.62 5.53 2.01
C THR A 246 3.64 6.12 3.02
N LEU A 247 2.39 5.78 2.86
CA LEU A 247 1.34 5.97 3.85
C LEU A 247 1.11 4.66 4.59
N VAL A 248 1.21 4.65 5.93
CA VAL A 248 0.91 3.48 6.74
C VAL A 248 -0.34 3.74 7.58
N VAL A 249 -1.31 2.81 7.52
CA VAL A 249 -2.58 2.93 8.23
C VAL A 249 -2.81 1.68 9.06
N ARG A 250 -3.19 1.89 10.33
CA ARG A 250 -3.72 0.81 11.17
C ARG A 250 -5.16 1.10 11.56
N GLY A 251 -6.04 0.16 11.26
CA GLY A 251 -7.43 0.15 11.70
C GLY A 251 -7.72 -1.07 12.54
N ARG A 252 -8.47 -0.89 13.63
CA ARG A 252 -8.95 -2.00 14.47
C ARG A 252 -10.41 -2.28 14.19
N LYS A 253 -10.75 -3.57 14.15
CA LYS A 253 -12.15 -3.97 14.11
C LYS A 253 -12.85 -3.51 15.38
N ASP A 254 -13.83 -2.62 15.22
CA ASP A 254 -14.69 -2.23 16.34
C ASP A 254 -15.60 -3.38 16.77
N GLY A 255 -15.83 -3.49 18.08
CA GLY A 255 -16.91 -4.29 18.62
C GLY A 255 -18.26 -3.63 18.33
N VAL A 256 -19.23 -4.41 17.90
CA VAL A 256 -20.64 -3.98 17.77
C VAL A 256 -21.27 -3.94 19.16
#